data_70463655259ba7e7560d6ddebb9fad29
#
_entry.id   70463655259ba7e7560d6ddebb9fad29
#
_cell.length_a   1.000
_cell.length_b   1.000
_cell.length_c   1.000
_cell.angle_alpha   90.00
_cell.angle_beta   90.00
_cell.angle_gamma   90.00
#
_symmetry.space_group_name_H-M   'P 1'
#
loop_
_entity.id
_entity.type
_entity.pdbx_description
1 polymer ?
#
loop_
_entity_poly.entity_id
_entity_poly.type
_entity_poly.pdbx_seq_one_letter_code
_entity_poly.pdbx_strand_id
1 'polypeptide(L)'
;MADYKKSSVHCHSTMCDGKNTLQDMASAACAQGLTTLGFTGHSYTQRDREYCMSPSRTAQYKATIAKLKAEYKGKVDILCGIEWDILSEDKRTGYDYWIGSAHHLYGKNTGKYYEIDFRPQDLWDCINDDFDADPLSAVEAYFAEVEKVAALKPDILAHIDLIKKLNANGEFFDEESPRYKAAALKALQAAKDNDCLLEVNTGGVYRGYRKDFYPGAWLLGEWQKMGGKVIITSDSHDINSLTYGFDEAAAAIKAAGFTSVQVLTGNGFETQEL
;
A
#
# COMPACT_ATOMS: atom_id res chain seq x y z
N MET A 1 -13.34 4.85 21.00
CA MET A 1 -12.97 4.45 19.63
C MET A 1 -11.84 3.44 19.76
N ALA A 2 -11.89 2.34 19.05
CA ALA A 2 -10.79 1.35 19.07
C ALA A 2 -9.50 2.00 18.53
N ASP A 3 -8.33 1.62 19.08
CA ASP A 3 -7.09 2.37 18.78
C ASP A 3 -6.66 2.26 17.32
N TYR A 4 -6.93 1.12 16.63
CA TYR A 4 -6.65 0.99 15.20
C TYR A 4 -7.38 2.05 14.35
N LYS A 5 -8.51 2.63 14.85
CA LYS A 5 -9.23 3.72 14.17
C LYS A 5 -8.61 5.09 14.38
N LYS A 6 -7.59 5.18 15.22
CA LYS A 6 -6.93 6.45 15.55
C LYS A 6 -5.58 6.63 14.89
N SER A 7 -5.15 5.64 14.10
CA SER A 7 -3.87 5.68 13.37
C SER A 7 -4.12 5.48 11.88
N SER A 8 -3.70 6.44 11.06
CA SER A 8 -3.74 6.38 9.60
C SER A 8 -2.33 6.60 9.08
N VAL A 9 -1.71 5.55 8.54
CA VAL A 9 -0.26 5.53 8.25
C VAL A 9 0.09 5.13 6.82
N HIS A 10 -0.88 5.18 5.91
CA HIS A 10 -0.67 5.13 4.47
C HIS A 10 -1.49 6.28 3.86
N CYS A 11 -0.84 7.44 3.71
CA CYS A 11 -1.51 8.67 3.30
C CYS A 11 -0.66 9.48 2.33
N HIS A 12 -1.31 9.93 1.25
CA HIS A 12 -0.77 10.74 0.18
C HIS A 12 -1.16 12.22 0.34
N SER A 13 -0.51 13.08 -0.39
CA SER A 13 -0.78 14.52 -0.37
C SER A 13 -0.43 15.15 -1.73
N THR A 14 -0.66 16.45 -1.89
CA THR A 14 -0.25 17.19 -3.09
C THR A 14 1.27 17.22 -3.35
N MET A 15 2.07 16.60 -2.48
CA MET A 15 3.50 16.38 -2.73
C MET A 15 3.71 15.25 -3.76
N CYS A 16 2.78 14.30 -3.86
CA CYS A 16 2.68 13.29 -4.91
C CYS A 16 1.35 13.44 -5.66
N ASP A 17 0.43 12.54 -5.49
CA ASP A 17 -0.83 12.45 -6.23
C ASP A 17 -2.10 12.63 -5.36
N GLY A 18 -1.94 12.88 -4.07
CA GLY A 18 -3.06 13.19 -3.18
C GLY A 18 -3.69 14.56 -3.47
N LYS A 19 -4.94 14.73 -3.08
CA LYS A 19 -5.77 15.92 -3.38
C LYS A 19 -5.55 17.08 -2.40
N ASN A 20 -5.10 16.80 -1.19
CA ASN A 20 -4.98 17.79 -0.12
C ASN A 20 -3.52 18.00 0.28
N THR A 21 -3.22 19.18 0.81
CA THR A 21 -1.87 19.48 1.30
C THR A 21 -1.57 18.67 2.57
N LEU A 22 -0.28 18.53 2.89
CA LEU A 22 0.15 17.92 4.16
C LEU A 22 -0.50 18.62 5.38
N GLN A 23 -0.66 19.94 5.32
CA GLN A 23 -1.31 20.73 6.37
C GLN A 23 -2.80 20.41 6.50
N ASP A 24 -3.53 20.31 5.36
CA ASP A 24 -4.96 19.98 5.36
C ASP A 24 -5.18 18.57 5.93
N MET A 25 -4.35 17.60 5.53
CA MET A 25 -4.41 16.22 6.01
C MET A 25 -4.16 16.16 7.54
N ALA A 26 -3.14 16.88 8.04
CA ALA A 26 -2.86 16.95 9.48
C ALA A 26 -3.98 17.62 10.27
N SER A 27 -4.57 18.69 9.74
CA SER A 27 -5.71 19.38 10.33
C SER A 27 -6.94 18.46 10.40
N ALA A 28 -7.23 17.75 9.31
CA ALA A 28 -8.34 16.80 9.24
C ALA A 28 -8.16 15.62 10.20
N ALA A 29 -6.94 15.07 10.28
CA ALA A 29 -6.62 14.00 11.23
C ALA A 29 -6.88 14.44 12.68
N CYS A 30 -6.41 15.63 13.04
CA CYS A 30 -6.67 16.21 14.36
C CYS A 30 -8.16 16.40 14.63
N ALA A 31 -8.91 16.96 13.66
CA ALA A 31 -10.34 17.17 13.78
C ALA A 31 -11.15 15.87 13.89
N GLN A 32 -10.70 14.79 13.24
CA GLN A 32 -11.29 13.46 13.31
C GLN A 32 -10.87 12.68 14.57
N GLY A 33 -9.98 13.24 15.40
CA GLY A 33 -9.55 12.62 16.66
C GLY A 33 -8.53 11.49 16.46
N LEU A 34 -7.78 11.49 15.37
CA LEU A 34 -6.65 10.58 15.20
C LEU A 34 -5.54 10.93 16.19
N THR A 35 -4.87 9.91 16.69
CA THR A 35 -3.66 10.05 17.53
C THR A 35 -2.38 9.98 16.71
N THR A 36 -2.43 9.33 15.54
CA THR A 36 -1.27 9.18 14.65
C THR A 36 -1.69 9.40 13.19
N LEU A 37 -0.89 10.20 12.48
CA LEU A 37 -0.96 10.36 11.04
C LEU A 37 0.42 10.16 10.43
N GLY A 38 0.56 9.15 9.58
CA GLY A 38 1.77 8.88 8.83
C GLY A 38 1.59 9.23 7.36
N PHE A 39 2.46 10.08 6.84
CA PHE A 39 2.52 10.39 5.42
C PHE A 39 3.44 9.41 4.70
N THR A 40 3.04 8.95 3.52
CA THR A 40 3.77 7.98 2.71
C THR A 40 3.68 8.33 1.22
N GLY A 41 4.03 9.56 0.87
CA GLY A 41 4.04 9.96 -0.55
C GLY A 41 4.91 9.01 -1.38
N HIS A 42 4.55 8.83 -2.67
CA HIS A 42 5.29 7.98 -3.60
C HIS A 42 6.75 8.40 -3.76
N SER A 43 7.65 7.45 -3.62
CA SER A 43 9.10 7.64 -3.77
C SER A 43 9.48 7.95 -5.21
N TYR A 44 10.57 8.70 -5.39
CA TYR A 44 11.04 9.11 -6.71
C TYR A 44 11.48 7.93 -7.57
N THR A 45 10.96 7.90 -8.79
CA THR A 45 11.48 7.09 -9.90
C THR A 45 11.47 7.90 -11.20
N GLN A 46 12.45 7.67 -12.10
CA GLN A 46 12.42 8.27 -13.42
C GLN A 46 11.34 7.65 -14.33
N ARG A 47 10.80 6.49 -13.94
CA ARG A 47 9.82 5.72 -14.73
C ARG A 47 8.42 6.28 -14.62
N ASP A 48 8.11 6.84 -13.47
CA ASP A 48 6.82 7.47 -13.18
C ASP A 48 7.07 8.87 -12.62
N ARG A 49 6.83 9.91 -13.42
CA ARG A 49 7.01 11.30 -13.03
C ARG A 49 5.70 12.03 -12.72
N GLU A 50 4.58 11.39 -12.97
CA GLU A 50 3.27 12.00 -12.76
C GLU A 50 2.84 11.88 -11.30
N TYR A 51 3.05 10.72 -10.70
CA TYR A 51 2.61 10.42 -9.32
C TYR A 51 3.69 10.65 -8.29
N CYS A 52 4.94 10.29 -8.58
CA CYS A 52 6.00 10.30 -7.59
C CYS A 52 6.50 11.70 -7.24
N MET A 53 7.06 11.83 -6.04
CA MET A 53 7.76 13.03 -5.63
C MET A 53 9.09 13.15 -6.37
N SER A 54 9.36 14.30 -7.01
CA SER A 54 10.72 14.60 -7.48
C SER A 54 11.69 14.75 -6.28
N PRO A 55 13.02 14.65 -6.47
CA PRO A 55 13.98 14.83 -5.39
C PRO A 55 13.82 16.16 -4.62
N SER A 56 13.45 17.24 -5.33
CA SER A 56 13.17 18.54 -4.70
C SER A 56 11.87 18.52 -3.89
N ARG A 57 10.83 17.86 -4.39
CA ARG A 57 9.58 17.66 -3.64
C ARG A 57 9.78 16.77 -2.42
N THR A 58 10.60 15.72 -2.51
CA THR A 58 10.95 14.87 -1.36
C THR A 58 11.62 15.68 -0.25
N ALA A 59 12.53 16.61 -0.60
CA ALA A 59 13.15 17.50 0.38
C ALA A 59 12.13 18.44 1.05
N GLN A 60 11.20 19.02 0.26
CA GLN A 60 10.12 19.87 0.77
C GLN A 60 9.15 19.07 1.65
N TYR A 61 8.78 17.85 1.25
CA TYR A 61 7.95 16.92 1.98
C TYR A 61 8.52 16.68 3.39
N LYS A 62 9.77 16.24 3.50
CA LYS A 62 10.44 16.01 4.79
C LYS A 62 10.50 17.28 5.66
N ALA A 63 10.85 18.42 5.05
CA ALA A 63 10.93 19.71 5.77
C ALA A 63 9.56 20.17 6.27
N THR A 64 8.49 19.95 5.49
CA THR A 64 7.12 20.29 5.89
C THR A 64 6.64 19.40 7.02
N ILE A 65 6.86 18.08 6.91
CA ILE A 65 6.49 17.12 7.97
C ILE A 65 7.22 17.43 9.28
N ALA A 66 8.49 17.81 9.22
CA ALA A 66 9.24 18.22 10.42
C ALA A 66 8.60 19.42 11.13
N LYS A 67 8.05 20.40 10.38
CA LYS A 67 7.29 21.51 10.94
C LYS A 67 5.96 21.04 11.55
N LEU A 68 5.23 20.16 10.84
CA LEU A 68 3.96 19.60 11.32
C LEU A 68 4.15 18.78 12.60
N LYS A 69 5.22 17.99 12.71
CA LYS A 69 5.57 17.28 13.96
C LYS A 69 5.66 18.24 15.16
N ALA A 70 6.27 19.42 14.97
CA ALA A 70 6.37 20.43 16.03
C ALA A 70 5.03 21.10 16.33
N GLU A 71 4.26 21.46 15.30
CA GLU A 71 2.97 22.14 15.40
C GLU A 71 1.88 21.29 16.08
N TYR A 72 1.85 19.99 15.74
CA TYR A 72 0.84 19.05 16.24
C TYR A 72 1.29 18.26 17.48
N LYS A 73 2.46 18.58 18.04
CA LYS A 73 2.98 17.92 19.24
C LYS A 73 1.97 17.91 20.37
N GLY A 74 1.69 16.73 20.91
CA GLY A 74 0.71 16.52 21.97
C GLY A 74 -0.76 16.51 21.51
N LYS A 75 -1.01 16.61 20.20
CA LYS A 75 -2.34 16.49 19.61
C LYS A 75 -2.43 15.27 18.70
N VAL A 76 -1.54 15.17 17.71
CA VAL A 76 -1.42 14.07 16.75
C VAL A 76 0.05 13.81 16.54
N ASP A 77 0.48 12.56 16.65
CA ASP A 77 1.81 12.14 16.27
C ASP A 77 1.91 12.09 14.74
N ILE A 78 2.68 13.01 14.18
CA ILE A 78 2.91 13.07 12.73
C ILE A 78 4.14 12.24 12.41
N LEU A 79 4.04 11.27 11.51
CA LEU A 79 5.13 10.41 11.06
C LEU A 79 5.51 10.71 9.61
N CYS A 80 6.81 10.68 9.33
CA CYS A 80 7.39 10.84 8.00
C CYS A 80 7.71 9.47 7.42
N GLY A 81 6.79 8.86 6.74
CA GLY A 81 7.01 7.64 5.98
C GLY A 81 7.30 7.90 4.51
N ILE A 82 7.40 6.82 3.75
CA ILE A 82 7.52 6.81 2.29
C ILE A 82 6.86 5.54 1.76
N GLU A 83 6.07 5.63 0.71
CA GLU A 83 5.74 4.47 -0.10
C GLU A 83 6.84 4.29 -1.14
N TRP A 84 7.63 3.27 -0.93
CA TRP A 84 8.81 2.98 -1.73
C TRP A 84 8.51 1.89 -2.75
N ASP A 85 8.41 2.30 -4.02
CA ASP A 85 8.25 1.37 -5.14
C ASP A 85 9.56 0.63 -5.46
N ILE A 86 9.45 -0.60 -5.99
CA ILE A 86 10.60 -1.42 -6.39
C ILE A 86 11.53 -0.72 -7.41
N LEU A 87 10.99 0.24 -8.17
CA LEU A 87 11.75 1.04 -9.14
C LEU A 87 12.31 2.34 -8.54
N SER A 88 12.15 2.56 -7.24
CA SER A 88 12.55 3.80 -6.59
C SER A 88 14.05 4.04 -6.63
N GLU A 89 14.42 5.29 -6.87
CA GLU A 89 15.80 5.79 -6.78
C GLU A 89 16.05 6.51 -5.42
N ASP A 90 15.06 6.58 -4.53
CA ASP A 90 15.22 7.12 -3.18
C ASP A 90 16.00 6.15 -2.28
N LYS A 91 16.87 6.70 -1.45
CA LYS A 91 17.75 5.91 -0.58
C LYS A 91 17.09 5.41 0.72
N ARG A 92 15.81 5.66 0.92
CA ARG A 92 15.06 5.29 2.15
C ARG A 92 15.69 5.82 3.44
N THR A 93 16.34 6.98 3.40
CA THR A 93 16.99 7.58 4.57
C THR A 93 16.21 8.78 5.09
N GLY A 94 16.13 8.93 6.43
CA GLY A 94 15.44 10.06 7.07
C GLY A 94 13.91 9.95 7.01
N TYR A 95 13.41 8.72 7.04
CA TYR A 95 12.00 8.37 7.26
C TYR A 95 11.86 7.65 8.60
N ASP A 96 10.69 7.76 9.23
CA ASP A 96 10.38 7.05 10.48
C ASP A 96 10.04 5.58 10.19
N TYR A 97 9.44 5.31 9.01
CA TYR A 97 9.09 3.97 8.50
C TYR A 97 8.96 4.02 6.98
N TRP A 98 8.85 2.86 6.35
CA TRP A 98 8.60 2.77 4.93
C TRP A 98 7.66 1.63 4.55
N ILE A 99 6.82 1.88 3.56
CA ILE A 99 5.92 0.92 2.95
C ILE A 99 6.55 0.46 1.64
N GLY A 100 6.61 -0.83 1.40
CA GLY A 100 7.18 -1.37 0.17
C GLY A 100 6.07 -1.74 -0.81
N SER A 101 6.16 -1.30 -2.06
CA SER A 101 5.14 -1.49 -3.10
C SER A 101 5.74 -1.89 -4.46
N ALA A 102 4.88 -2.41 -5.32
CA ALA A 102 5.17 -2.70 -6.72
C ALA A 102 3.99 -2.23 -7.59
N HIS A 103 4.23 -1.24 -8.45
CA HIS A 103 3.21 -0.65 -9.34
C HIS A 103 3.48 -0.92 -10.81
N HIS A 104 4.65 -1.47 -11.15
CA HIS A 104 5.09 -1.60 -12.53
C HIS A 104 5.54 -3.00 -12.88
N LEU A 105 5.34 -3.37 -14.14
CA LEU A 105 5.98 -4.53 -14.75
C LEU A 105 6.96 -4.09 -15.83
N TYR A 106 8.07 -4.80 -15.93
CA TYR A 106 9.04 -4.60 -16.99
C TYR A 106 8.76 -5.56 -18.16
N GLY A 107 8.50 -4.99 -19.32
CA GLY A 107 8.31 -5.69 -20.57
C GLY A 107 9.66 -6.02 -21.23
N LYS A 108 10.00 -7.31 -21.31
CA LYS A 108 11.28 -7.76 -21.87
C LYS A 108 11.36 -7.62 -23.39
N ASN A 109 10.23 -7.74 -24.09
CA ASN A 109 10.16 -7.62 -25.56
C ASN A 109 10.25 -6.16 -25.98
N THR A 110 9.53 -5.29 -25.29
CA THR A 110 9.43 -3.85 -25.63
C THR A 110 10.50 -2.99 -24.95
N GLY A 111 11.07 -3.45 -23.83
CA GLY A 111 11.95 -2.64 -22.98
C GLY A 111 11.23 -1.54 -22.20
N LYS A 112 9.88 -1.58 -22.11
CA LYS A 112 9.05 -0.61 -21.42
C LYS A 112 8.73 -1.04 -19.98
N TYR A 113 8.38 -0.07 -19.16
CA TYR A 113 7.71 -0.29 -17.88
C TYR A 113 6.23 0.06 -18.05
N TYR A 114 5.36 -0.81 -17.57
CA TYR A 114 3.91 -0.67 -17.61
C TYR A 114 3.36 -0.49 -16.20
N GLU A 115 2.55 0.53 -16.00
CA GLU A 115 1.79 0.70 -14.77
C GLU A 115 0.62 -0.29 -14.76
N ILE A 116 0.56 -1.15 -13.75
CA ILE A 116 -0.43 -2.26 -13.71
C ILE A 116 -1.77 -1.83 -13.10
N ASP A 117 -1.83 -0.65 -12.53
CA ASP A 117 -2.95 -0.22 -11.69
C ASP A 117 -3.51 1.16 -12.09
N PHE A 118 -3.03 1.77 -13.17
CA PHE A 118 -3.48 3.09 -13.62
C PHE A 118 -4.57 3.02 -14.67
N ARG A 119 -4.30 2.52 -15.86
CA ARG A 119 -5.24 2.43 -16.96
C ARG A 119 -5.39 0.98 -17.45
N PRO A 120 -6.65 0.53 -17.74
CA PRO A 120 -6.88 -0.78 -18.35
C PRO A 120 -6.05 -1.02 -19.61
N GLN A 121 -5.84 0.02 -20.44
CA GLN A 121 -5.05 -0.11 -21.65
C GLN A 121 -3.58 -0.43 -21.38
N ASP A 122 -2.98 0.16 -20.35
CA ASP A 122 -1.57 -0.10 -20.01
C ASP A 122 -1.37 -1.58 -19.60
N LEU A 123 -2.34 -2.13 -18.86
CA LEU A 123 -2.32 -3.55 -18.51
C LEU A 123 -2.57 -4.46 -19.73
N TRP A 124 -3.50 -4.09 -20.63
CA TRP A 124 -3.71 -4.82 -21.89
C TRP A 124 -2.48 -4.80 -22.79
N ASP A 125 -1.84 -3.64 -22.95
CA ASP A 125 -0.61 -3.50 -23.75
C ASP A 125 0.50 -4.36 -23.14
N CYS A 126 0.67 -4.32 -21.81
CA CYS A 126 1.63 -5.15 -21.11
C CYS A 126 1.42 -6.65 -21.39
N ILE A 127 0.18 -7.14 -21.24
CA ILE A 127 -0.16 -8.54 -21.46
C ILE A 127 0.11 -8.96 -22.91
N ASN A 128 -0.32 -8.15 -23.87
CA ASN A 128 -0.22 -8.50 -25.28
C ASN A 128 1.22 -8.41 -25.81
N ASP A 129 1.94 -7.34 -25.45
CA ASP A 129 3.25 -7.04 -26.05
C ASP A 129 4.39 -7.85 -25.40
N ASP A 130 4.25 -8.17 -24.10
CA ASP A 130 5.35 -8.72 -23.30
C ASP A 130 5.06 -10.06 -22.60
N PHE A 131 3.80 -10.50 -22.59
CA PHE A 131 3.39 -11.75 -21.94
C PHE A 131 2.60 -12.68 -22.87
N ASP A 132 2.83 -12.62 -24.18
CA ASP A 132 2.28 -13.51 -25.22
C ASP A 132 0.74 -13.60 -25.16
N ALA A 133 0.06 -12.50 -24.81
CA ALA A 133 -1.38 -12.42 -24.57
C ALA A 133 -1.87 -13.40 -23.46
N ASP A 134 -0.99 -13.85 -22.56
CA ASP A 134 -1.34 -14.64 -21.38
C ASP A 134 -1.38 -13.77 -20.12
N PRO A 135 -2.58 -13.36 -19.65
CA PRO A 135 -2.69 -12.47 -18.47
C PRO A 135 -2.13 -13.10 -17.19
N LEU A 136 -2.17 -14.42 -17.06
CA LEU A 136 -1.64 -15.11 -15.88
C LEU A 136 -0.10 -15.05 -15.83
N SER A 137 0.57 -14.97 -16.97
CA SER A 137 2.02 -14.71 -16.99
C SER A 137 2.36 -13.31 -16.47
N ALA A 138 1.55 -12.29 -16.78
CA ALA A 138 1.71 -10.96 -16.19
C ALA A 138 1.44 -10.96 -14.67
N VAL A 139 0.44 -11.70 -14.21
CA VAL A 139 0.13 -11.90 -12.78
C VAL A 139 1.31 -12.57 -12.06
N GLU A 140 1.87 -13.63 -12.61
CA GLU A 140 3.04 -14.32 -12.06
C GLU A 140 4.26 -13.39 -11.97
N ALA A 141 4.47 -12.57 -12.99
CA ALA A 141 5.53 -11.57 -12.99
C ALA A 141 5.31 -10.48 -11.93
N TYR A 142 4.06 -10.02 -11.74
CA TYR A 142 3.72 -9.06 -10.69
C TYR A 142 4.04 -9.62 -9.29
N PHE A 143 3.59 -10.81 -8.96
CA PHE A 143 3.88 -11.40 -7.66
C PHE A 143 5.38 -11.65 -7.47
N ALA A 144 6.13 -11.92 -8.54
CA ALA A 144 7.59 -11.99 -8.45
C ALA A 144 8.26 -10.62 -8.14
N GLU A 145 7.68 -9.49 -8.58
CA GLU A 145 8.12 -8.16 -8.11
C GLU A 145 7.79 -7.95 -6.63
N VAL A 146 6.61 -8.37 -6.18
CA VAL A 146 6.24 -8.33 -4.74
C VAL A 146 7.20 -9.17 -3.88
N GLU A 147 7.62 -10.35 -4.35
CA GLU A 147 8.64 -11.18 -3.67
C GLU A 147 9.95 -10.40 -3.48
N LYS A 148 10.38 -9.64 -4.50
CA LYS A 148 11.59 -8.80 -4.42
C LYS A 148 11.41 -7.65 -3.40
N VAL A 149 10.23 -7.01 -3.38
CA VAL A 149 9.92 -5.98 -2.37
C VAL A 149 9.98 -6.57 -0.97
N ALA A 150 9.34 -7.72 -0.74
CA ALA A 150 9.36 -8.41 0.56
C ALA A 150 10.78 -8.74 1.02
N ALA A 151 11.67 -9.15 0.11
CA ALA A 151 13.09 -9.43 0.41
C ALA A 151 13.87 -8.19 0.87
N LEU A 152 13.39 -6.99 0.59
CA LEU A 152 13.96 -5.72 1.09
C LEU A 152 13.52 -5.40 2.52
N LYS A 153 12.63 -6.20 3.11
CA LYS A 153 12.13 -6.10 4.48
C LYS A 153 11.48 -4.74 4.79
N PRO A 154 10.41 -4.36 4.09
CA PRO A 154 9.65 -3.15 4.43
C PRO A 154 9.04 -3.27 5.83
N ASP A 155 8.86 -2.12 6.49
CA ASP A 155 8.10 -2.08 7.75
C ASP A 155 6.66 -2.51 7.52
N ILE A 156 6.09 -2.16 6.37
CA ILE A 156 4.75 -2.57 5.90
C ILE A 156 4.87 -2.99 4.44
N LEU A 157 4.36 -4.16 4.08
CA LEU A 157 4.21 -4.58 2.68
C LEU A 157 2.85 -4.12 2.18
N ALA A 158 2.87 -3.25 1.16
CA ALA A 158 1.69 -2.64 0.57
C ALA A 158 0.81 -3.65 -0.19
N HIS A 159 -0.46 -3.35 -0.30
CA HIS A 159 -1.48 -3.93 -1.21
C HIS A 159 -0.99 -5.09 -2.09
N ILE A 160 -0.64 -6.21 -1.45
CA ILE A 160 0.12 -7.33 -2.03
C ILE A 160 -0.48 -7.89 -3.33
N ASP A 161 -1.78 -7.75 -3.54
CA ASP A 161 -2.50 -8.19 -4.72
C ASP A 161 -3.06 -7.03 -5.56
N LEU A 162 -2.35 -5.90 -5.64
CA LEU A 162 -2.76 -4.69 -6.38
C LEU A 162 -3.04 -4.96 -7.86
N ILE A 163 -2.40 -5.96 -8.47
CA ILE A 163 -2.64 -6.36 -9.86
C ILE A 163 -4.13 -6.59 -10.19
N LYS A 164 -4.95 -6.91 -9.17
CA LYS A 164 -6.39 -7.09 -9.32
C LYS A 164 -7.19 -5.78 -9.37
N LYS A 165 -6.57 -4.61 -9.17
CA LYS A 165 -7.26 -3.30 -9.09
C LYS A 165 -8.18 -3.06 -10.28
N LEU A 166 -7.69 -3.32 -11.49
CA LEU A 166 -8.43 -3.14 -12.73
C LEU A 166 -9.25 -4.38 -13.13
N ASN A 167 -9.18 -5.47 -12.36
CA ASN A 167 -9.82 -6.75 -12.64
C ASN A 167 -11.17 -6.93 -11.93
N ALA A 168 -11.91 -5.87 -11.64
CA ALA A 168 -13.11 -5.90 -10.79
C ALA A 168 -14.21 -6.89 -11.24
N ASN A 169 -14.31 -7.15 -12.54
CA ASN A 169 -15.28 -8.09 -13.15
C ASN A 169 -14.62 -9.33 -13.77
N GLY A 170 -13.34 -9.60 -13.47
CA GLY A 170 -12.60 -10.70 -14.09
C GLY A 170 -12.28 -10.47 -15.57
N GLU A 171 -12.13 -9.21 -15.99
CA GLU A 171 -11.91 -8.84 -17.40
C GLU A 171 -10.54 -9.26 -17.93
N PHE A 172 -9.54 -9.32 -17.06
CA PHE A 172 -8.17 -9.63 -17.43
C PHE A 172 -7.80 -11.08 -17.12
N PHE A 173 -8.12 -11.56 -15.93
CA PHE A 173 -7.76 -12.90 -15.47
C PHE A 173 -8.73 -13.44 -14.40
N ASP A 174 -8.71 -14.75 -14.24
CA ASP A 174 -9.44 -15.46 -13.18
C ASP A 174 -8.61 -15.46 -11.88
N GLU A 175 -9.09 -14.76 -10.86
CA GLU A 175 -8.49 -14.72 -9.51
C GLU A 175 -8.61 -16.09 -8.78
N GLU A 176 -9.50 -16.97 -9.24
CA GLU A 176 -9.63 -18.35 -8.73
C GLU A 176 -8.67 -19.35 -9.42
N SER A 177 -8.00 -18.94 -10.49
CA SER A 177 -7.05 -19.77 -11.22
C SER A 177 -5.97 -20.36 -10.30
N PRO A 178 -5.63 -21.66 -10.45
CA PRO A 178 -4.52 -22.26 -9.72
C PRO A 178 -3.18 -21.54 -9.92
N ARG A 179 -2.94 -20.93 -11.09
CA ARG A 179 -1.72 -20.14 -11.37
C ARG A 179 -1.68 -18.86 -10.56
N TYR A 180 -2.80 -18.10 -10.52
CA TYR A 180 -2.93 -16.92 -9.67
C TYR A 180 -2.64 -17.26 -8.20
N LYS A 181 -3.34 -18.30 -7.69
CA LYS A 181 -3.20 -18.72 -6.29
C LYS A 181 -1.79 -19.18 -5.96
N ALA A 182 -1.14 -19.91 -6.87
CA ALA A 182 0.23 -20.37 -6.67
C ALA A 182 1.24 -19.19 -6.62
N ALA A 183 1.08 -18.19 -7.49
CA ALA A 183 1.93 -17.00 -7.51
C ALA A 183 1.72 -16.15 -6.24
N ALA A 184 0.47 -15.91 -5.86
CA ALA A 184 0.14 -15.17 -4.64
C ALA A 184 0.69 -15.84 -3.36
N LEU A 185 0.60 -17.19 -3.27
CA LEU A 185 1.16 -17.93 -2.13
C LEU A 185 2.69 -17.84 -2.05
N LYS A 186 3.41 -17.77 -3.18
CA LYS A 186 4.85 -17.55 -3.19
C LYS A 186 5.20 -16.17 -2.64
N ALA A 187 4.45 -15.14 -3.04
CA ALA A 187 4.64 -13.80 -2.51
C ALA A 187 4.36 -13.72 -1.01
N LEU A 188 3.29 -14.39 -0.52
CA LEU A 188 3.03 -14.52 0.92
C LEU A 188 4.18 -15.24 1.65
N GLN A 189 4.71 -16.33 1.08
CA GLN A 189 5.83 -17.04 1.68
C GLN A 189 7.08 -16.14 1.76
N ALA A 190 7.39 -15.39 0.71
CA ALA A 190 8.47 -14.41 0.74
C ALA A 190 8.25 -13.33 1.80
N ALA A 191 7.01 -12.82 1.93
CA ALA A 191 6.65 -11.88 2.99
C ALA A 191 6.85 -12.48 4.38
N LYS A 192 6.47 -13.76 4.58
CA LYS A 192 6.64 -14.48 5.85
C LYS A 192 8.10 -14.71 6.19
N ASP A 193 8.90 -15.14 5.24
CA ASP A 193 10.34 -15.41 5.42
C ASP A 193 11.14 -14.15 5.76
N ASN A 194 10.59 -12.98 5.46
CA ASN A 194 11.19 -11.67 5.73
C ASN A 194 10.51 -10.90 6.87
N ASP A 195 9.61 -11.53 7.63
CA ASP A 195 8.87 -10.92 8.75
C ASP A 195 8.10 -9.64 8.40
N CYS A 196 7.61 -9.54 7.15
CA CYS A 196 6.85 -8.38 6.70
C CYS A 196 5.51 -8.28 7.45
N LEU A 197 5.12 -7.04 7.78
CA LEU A 197 3.76 -6.69 8.20
C LEU A 197 2.93 -6.43 6.95
N LEU A 198 1.83 -7.17 6.77
CA LEU A 198 0.96 -7.00 5.59
C LEU A 198 -0.12 -5.95 5.86
N GLU A 199 -0.32 -5.01 4.97
CA GLU A 199 -1.46 -4.09 5.10
C GLU A 199 -2.77 -4.74 4.64
N VAL A 200 -3.86 -4.41 5.33
CA VAL A 200 -5.23 -4.55 4.85
C VAL A 200 -5.68 -3.18 4.41
N ASN A 201 -5.64 -2.95 3.11
CA ASN A 201 -5.79 -1.65 2.47
C ASN A 201 -7.23 -1.44 1.99
N THR A 202 -7.86 -0.36 2.44
CA THR A 202 -9.25 -0.04 2.11
C THR A 202 -9.39 0.94 0.93
N GLY A 203 -8.29 1.47 0.42
CA GLY A 203 -8.27 2.52 -0.60
C GLY A 203 -8.93 2.12 -1.92
N GLY A 204 -8.78 0.86 -2.34
CA GLY A 204 -9.45 0.36 -3.55
C GLY A 204 -10.98 0.37 -3.45
N VAL A 205 -11.52 0.10 -2.26
CA VAL A 205 -12.97 0.18 -1.99
C VAL A 205 -13.43 1.63 -1.96
N TYR A 206 -12.70 2.52 -1.27
CA TYR A 206 -13.04 3.95 -1.22
C TYR A 206 -13.11 4.57 -2.63
N ARG A 207 -12.15 4.24 -3.47
CA ARG A 207 -12.08 4.78 -4.85
C ARG A 207 -13.02 4.07 -5.83
N GLY A 208 -13.75 3.03 -5.39
CA GLY A 208 -14.73 2.30 -6.19
C GLY A 208 -14.12 1.33 -7.22
N TYR A 209 -12.84 1.05 -7.14
CA TYR A 209 -12.17 0.05 -8.00
C TYR A 209 -12.53 -1.38 -7.62
N ARG A 210 -12.66 -1.65 -6.32
CA ARG A 210 -12.91 -3.00 -5.79
C ARG A 210 -14.08 -2.99 -4.82
N LYS A 211 -14.66 -4.18 -4.61
CA LYS A 211 -15.64 -4.44 -3.54
C LYS A 211 -15.00 -5.09 -2.32
N ASP A 212 -13.77 -5.57 -2.47
CA ASP A 212 -12.95 -6.23 -1.46
C ASP A 212 -11.65 -5.45 -1.23
N PHE A 213 -10.99 -5.71 -0.10
CA PHE A 213 -9.74 -5.06 0.28
C PHE A 213 -8.53 -5.69 -0.43
N TYR A 214 -7.37 -5.05 -0.30
CA TYR A 214 -6.08 -5.68 -0.54
C TYR A 214 -5.46 -6.10 0.82
N PRO A 215 -5.18 -7.40 1.03
CA PRO A 215 -5.47 -8.53 0.13
C PRO A 215 -6.95 -8.94 0.15
N GLY A 216 -7.35 -9.67 -0.90
CA GLY A 216 -8.65 -10.33 -0.95
C GLY A 216 -8.81 -11.38 0.15
N ALA A 217 -10.06 -11.72 0.49
CA ALA A 217 -10.39 -12.55 1.65
C ALA A 217 -9.68 -13.91 1.67
N TRP A 218 -9.55 -14.59 0.52
CA TRP A 218 -8.82 -15.86 0.44
C TRP A 218 -7.34 -15.68 0.83
N LEU A 219 -6.66 -14.68 0.25
CA LEU A 219 -5.24 -14.46 0.48
C LEU A 219 -4.98 -14.01 1.93
N LEU A 220 -5.89 -13.21 2.52
CA LEU A 220 -5.85 -12.82 3.92
C LEU A 220 -5.97 -14.05 4.85
N GLY A 221 -6.85 -15.01 4.50
CA GLY A 221 -6.97 -16.26 5.23
C GLY A 221 -5.72 -17.13 5.14
N GLU A 222 -5.05 -17.21 3.98
CA GLU A 222 -3.78 -17.93 3.86
C GLU A 222 -2.68 -17.24 4.70
N TRP A 223 -2.64 -15.91 4.72
CA TRP A 223 -1.70 -15.17 5.56
C TRP A 223 -1.89 -15.44 7.05
N GLN A 224 -3.14 -15.54 7.49
CA GLN A 224 -3.46 -15.92 8.87
C GLN A 224 -2.96 -17.35 9.21
N LYS A 225 -3.16 -18.33 8.32
CA LYS A 225 -2.68 -19.71 8.49
C LYS A 225 -1.15 -19.79 8.60
N MET A 226 -0.44 -18.89 7.94
CA MET A 226 1.01 -18.75 8.05
C MET A 226 1.44 -18.07 9.36
N GLY A 227 0.51 -17.60 10.20
CA GLY A 227 0.79 -16.83 11.41
C GLY A 227 1.37 -15.45 11.11
N GLY A 228 0.93 -14.84 10.03
CA GLY A 228 1.31 -13.49 9.64
C GLY A 228 0.68 -12.42 10.53
N LYS A 229 1.15 -11.18 10.41
CA LYS A 229 0.62 -10.01 11.12
C LYS A 229 0.04 -9.03 10.12
N VAL A 230 -0.98 -8.27 10.54
CA VAL A 230 -1.66 -7.30 9.68
C VAL A 230 -1.77 -5.93 10.34
N ILE A 231 -1.83 -4.89 9.51
CA ILE A 231 -2.16 -3.51 9.87
C ILE A 231 -3.27 -3.01 8.94
N ILE A 232 -4.21 -2.22 9.45
CA ILE A 232 -5.25 -1.59 8.62
C ILE A 232 -4.72 -0.26 8.10
N THR A 233 -4.89 -0.02 6.80
CA THR A 233 -4.53 1.24 6.14
C THR A 233 -5.63 1.69 5.19
N SER A 234 -5.65 2.98 4.88
CA SER A 234 -6.64 3.55 3.94
C SER A 234 -6.05 3.93 2.58
N ASP A 235 -4.74 4.00 2.47
CA ASP A 235 -4.09 4.49 1.25
C ASP A 235 -4.77 5.80 0.81
N SER A 236 -4.84 6.71 1.80
CA SER A 236 -5.68 7.89 1.73
C SER A 236 -5.09 8.93 0.80
N HIS A 237 -5.87 9.36 -0.20
CA HIS A 237 -5.51 10.42 -1.14
C HIS A 237 -6.31 11.71 -0.89
N ASP A 238 -7.19 11.73 0.10
CA ASP A 238 -7.92 12.92 0.53
C ASP A 238 -8.36 12.85 2.00
N ILE A 239 -8.75 14.02 2.56
CA ILE A 239 -9.14 14.17 3.98
C ILE A 239 -10.34 13.33 4.41
N ASN A 240 -11.17 12.84 3.47
CA ASN A 240 -12.38 12.07 3.80
C ASN A 240 -12.09 10.57 3.90
N SER A 241 -10.95 10.12 3.41
CA SER A 241 -10.59 8.71 3.37
C SER A 241 -9.61 8.25 4.45
N LEU A 242 -9.20 9.14 5.37
CA LEU A 242 -8.15 8.85 6.37
C LEU A 242 -8.35 7.54 7.14
N THR A 243 -9.58 7.21 7.50
CA THR A 243 -9.94 5.96 8.22
C THR A 243 -11.14 5.26 7.59
N TYR A 244 -11.37 5.50 6.30
CA TYR A 244 -12.50 4.89 5.60
C TYR A 244 -12.40 3.37 5.61
N GLY A 245 -13.51 2.71 5.95
CA GLY A 245 -13.61 1.25 5.88
C GLY A 245 -12.84 0.49 6.97
N PHE A 246 -12.33 1.16 8.02
CA PHE A 246 -11.54 0.50 9.07
C PHE A 246 -12.35 -0.49 9.90
N ASP A 247 -13.64 -0.24 10.13
CA ASP A 247 -14.52 -1.19 10.81
C ASP A 247 -14.79 -2.44 9.98
N GLU A 248 -15.03 -2.26 8.69
CA GLU A 248 -15.24 -3.33 7.75
C GLU A 248 -13.95 -4.15 7.55
N ALA A 249 -12.79 -3.49 7.49
CA ALA A 249 -11.49 -4.16 7.43
C ALA A 249 -11.23 -4.99 8.70
N ALA A 250 -11.50 -4.43 9.88
CA ALA A 250 -11.37 -5.15 11.14
C ALA A 250 -12.32 -6.37 11.20
N ALA A 251 -13.54 -6.23 10.68
CA ALA A 251 -14.48 -7.36 10.58
C ALA A 251 -13.97 -8.44 9.63
N ALA A 252 -13.39 -8.06 8.47
CA ALA A 252 -12.80 -9.01 7.52
C ALA A 252 -11.57 -9.72 8.12
N ILE A 253 -10.72 -9.01 8.85
CA ILE A 253 -9.56 -9.57 9.55
C ILE A 253 -10.01 -10.59 10.61
N LYS A 254 -11.04 -10.27 11.40
CA LYS A 254 -11.65 -11.23 12.35
C LYS A 254 -12.22 -12.46 11.65
N ALA A 255 -12.95 -12.26 10.56
CA ALA A 255 -13.51 -13.34 9.77
C ALA A 255 -12.45 -14.27 9.18
N ALA A 256 -11.26 -13.75 8.87
CA ALA A 256 -10.10 -14.53 8.44
C ALA A 256 -9.40 -15.28 9.60
N GLY A 257 -9.80 -15.03 10.87
CA GLY A 257 -9.29 -15.75 12.05
C GLY A 257 -8.20 -15.02 12.84
N PHE A 258 -7.92 -13.75 12.55
CA PHE A 258 -7.02 -12.95 13.39
C PHE A 258 -7.73 -12.48 14.66
N THR A 259 -6.98 -12.39 15.75
CA THR A 259 -7.44 -11.85 17.03
C THR A 259 -6.90 -10.46 17.32
N SER A 260 -5.89 -10.03 16.60
CA SER A 260 -5.24 -8.74 16.80
C SER A 260 -4.73 -8.14 15.50
N VAL A 261 -4.49 -6.84 15.52
CA VAL A 261 -3.83 -6.06 14.45
C VAL A 261 -2.63 -5.31 15.01
N GLN A 262 -1.70 -4.94 14.13
CA GLN A 262 -0.65 -3.97 14.47
C GLN A 262 -1.19 -2.57 14.24
N VAL A 263 -0.76 -1.63 15.07
CA VAL A 263 -1.02 -0.19 14.94
C VAL A 263 0.32 0.52 15.03
N LEU A 264 0.61 1.40 14.11
CA LEU A 264 1.79 2.25 14.19
C LEU A 264 1.44 3.54 14.93
N THR A 265 2.18 3.82 15.99
CA THR A 265 2.03 5.01 16.85
C THR A 265 3.32 5.83 16.87
N GLY A 266 3.32 6.95 17.56
CA GLY A 266 4.56 7.72 17.82
C GLY A 266 5.63 6.95 18.58
N ASN A 267 5.28 5.83 19.22
CA ASN A 267 6.20 4.95 19.95
C ASN A 267 6.64 3.71 19.15
N GLY A 268 6.17 3.55 17.91
CA GLY A 268 6.42 2.38 17.06
C GLY A 268 5.20 1.49 16.89
N PHE A 269 5.43 0.25 16.44
CA PHE A 269 4.37 -0.73 16.22
C PHE A 269 3.90 -1.35 17.54
N GLU A 270 2.60 -1.35 17.75
CA GLU A 270 1.93 -1.90 18.92
C GLU A 270 0.87 -2.90 18.49
N THR A 271 0.72 -4.01 19.26
CA THR A 271 -0.34 -4.99 18.99
C THR A 271 -1.62 -4.58 19.71
N GLN A 272 -2.72 -4.60 19.00
CA GLN A 272 -4.05 -4.33 19.54
C GLN A 272 -5.01 -5.48 19.27
N GLU A 273 -5.73 -5.92 20.31
CA GLU A 273 -6.79 -6.92 20.18
C GLU A 273 -8.00 -6.33 19.43
N LEU A 274 -8.65 -7.16 18.62
CA LEU A 274 -9.80 -6.80 17.78
C LEU A 274 -11.15 -7.03 18.47
#